data_a528f976491849e280fb72621699693b
#
_entry.id   a528f976491849e280fb72621699693b
#
_cell.length_a   1.000
_cell.length_b   1.000
_cell.length_c   1.000
_cell.angle_alpha   90.00
_cell.angle_beta   90.00
_cell.angle_gamma   90.00
#
_symmetry.space_group_name_H-M   'P 1'
#
loop_
_entity.id
_entity.type
_entity.pdbx_description
1 polymer ?
#
loop_
_entity_poly.entity_id
_entity_poly.type
_entity_poly.pdbx_seq_one_letter_code
_entity_poly.pdbx_strand_id
1 'polypeptide(L)'
;LGLVPQYGGLIHDLSLIDNLKLVSEIHIKEKELRDHKINKIITQFEFESLLMIKAKNLSGGQKKKLVIAMSLMNDPKILLLDEPFAALDILTIKMLQEIIINLQASEEISIVVCDHQARDLLNCVDRAIILSNGKIIASGSPKEVISDEDAKTHYFGDEFNIR
;
A
#
# COMPACT_ATOMS: atom_id res chain seq x y z
N LEU A 1 6.61 11.17 -6.33
CA LEU A 1 6.12 9.83 -6.63
C LEU A 1 6.74 8.86 -5.66
N GLY A 2 5.92 8.05 -4.98
CA GLY A 2 6.33 6.91 -4.16
C GLY A 2 5.99 5.60 -4.89
N LEU A 3 6.80 4.56 -4.66
CA LEU A 3 6.58 3.22 -5.21
C LEU A 3 6.76 2.18 -4.11
N VAL A 4 5.79 1.32 -3.96
CA VAL A 4 5.82 0.13 -3.11
C VAL A 4 5.78 -1.10 -4.01
N PRO A 5 6.91 -1.76 -4.24
CA PRO A 5 6.95 -2.93 -5.11
C PRO A 5 6.30 -4.15 -4.44
N GLN A 6 5.94 -5.14 -5.23
CA GLN A 6 5.43 -6.43 -4.75
C GLN A 6 6.41 -7.08 -3.79
N TYR A 7 7.70 -7.12 -4.16
CA TYR A 7 8.79 -7.72 -3.39
C TYR A 7 9.93 -6.73 -3.15
N GLY A 8 10.65 -6.90 -2.05
CA GLY A 8 11.82 -6.09 -1.74
C GLY A 8 11.49 -4.79 -1.00
N GLY A 9 12.37 -3.79 -1.19
CA GLY A 9 12.24 -2.48 -0.55
C GLY A 9 12.81 -2.41 0.87
N LEU A 10 13.23 -3.54 1.49
CA LEU A 10 13.80 -3.58 2.84
C LEU A 10 15.22 -4.10 2.86
N ILE A 11 16.05 -3.54 3.74
CA ILE A 11 17.33 -4.12 4.10
C ILE A 11 17.08 -5.06 5.28
N HIS A 12 17.09 -6.35 5.03
CA HIS A 12 16.63 -7.40 5.92
C HIS A 12 17.41 -7.49 7.25
N ASP A 13 18.70 -7.17 7.24
CA ASP A 13 19.56 -7.22 8.42
C ASP A 13 19.55 -5.94 9.26
N LEU A 14 18.99 -4.86 8.75
CA LEU A 14 18.73 -3.63 9.51
C LEU A 14 17.45 -3.77 10.35
N SER A 15 17.42 -3.03 11.46
CA SER A 15 16.20 -2.86 12.26
C SER A 15 15.14 -2.05 11.50
N LEU A 16 13.90 -2.06 11.98
CA LEU A 16 12.83 -1.22 11.44
C LEU A 16 13.24 0.25 11.43
N ILE A 17 13.73 0.76 12.57
CA ILE A 17 14.16 2.16 12.69
C ILE A 17 15.32 2.50 11.76
N ASP A 18 16.27 1.57 11.55
CA ASP A 18 17.42 1.82 10.68
C ASP A 18 17.02 1.83 9.20
N ASN A 19 16.02 1.03 8.79
CA ASN A 19 15.42 1.11 7.46
C ASN A 19 14.78 2.50 7.23
N LEU A 20 14.01 3.01 8.20
CA LEU A 20 13.42 4.35 8.12
C LEU A 20 14.48 5.46 8.06
N LYS A 21 15.51 5.39 8.91
CA LYS A 21 16.62 6.35 8.92
C LYS A 21 17.34 6.40 7.59
N LEU A 22 17.68 5.24 7.04
CA LEU A 22 18.42 5.15 5.79
C LEU A 22 17.67 5.88 4.65
N VAL A 23 16.36 5.63 4.50
CA VAL A 23 15.57 6.28 3.46
C VAL A 23 15.41 7.77 3.74
N SER A 24 15.22 8.16 5.00
CA SER A 24 15.12 9.57 5.37
C SER A 24 16.40 10.35 5.06
N GLU A 25 17.58 9.76 5.23
CA GLU A 25 18.87 10.40 4.92
C GLU A 25 19.05 10.65 3.41
N ILE A 26 18.47 9.81 2.57
CA ILE A 26 18.49 9.99 1.11
C ILE A 26 17.65 11.21 0.70
N HIS A 27 16.50 11.41 1.35
CA HIS A 27 15.50 12.39 0.90
C HIS A 27 15.53 13.71 1.68
N ILE A 28 15.96 13.71 2.95
CA ILE A 28 15.88 14.86 3.83
C ILE A 28 17.28 15.22 4.35
N LYS A 29 17.79 16.37 3.96
CA LYS A 29 19.17 16.81 4.33
C LYS A 29 19.29 17.20 5.81
N GLU A 30 18.30 17.91 6.33
CA GLU A 30 18.30 18.46 7.68
C GLU A 30 17.95 17.39 8.72
N LYS A 31 18.80 17.21 9.72
CA LYS A 31 18.65 16.18 10.75
C LYS A 31 17.35 16.35 11.54
N GLU A 32 17.03 17.55 11.97
CA GLU A 32 15.83 17.84 12.75
C GLU A 32 14.54 17.49 11.99
N LEU A 33 14.49 17.82 10.70
CA LEU A 33 13.36 17.45 9.83
C LEU A 33 13.25 15.92 9.64
N ARG A 34 14.40 15.23 9.52
CA ARG A 34 14.40 13.75 9.47
C ARG A 34 13.81 13.15 10.73
N ASP A 35 14.32 13.58 11.90
CA ASP A 35 13.89 13.06 13.19
C ASP A 35 12.39 13.33 13.41
N HIS A 36 11.90 14.51 13.05
CA HIS A 36 10.48 14.84 13.10
C HIS A 36 9.65 13.92 12.18
N LYS A 37 10.07 13.75 10.93
CA LYS A 37 9.37 12.89 9.95
C LYS A 37 9.35 11.43 10.38
N ILE A 38 10.47 10.91 10.86
CA ILE A 38 10.57 9.54 11.38
C ILE A 38 9.60 9.36 12.56
N ASN A 39 9.57 10.28 13.52
CA ASN A 39 8.66 10.20 14.66
C ASN A 39 7.20 10.25 14.23
N LYS A 40 6.83 11.13 13.27
CA LYS A 40 5.49 11.16 12.67
C LYS A 40 5.12 9.78 12.10
N ILE A 41 6.00 9.18 11.31
CA ILE A 41 5.79 7.87 10.69
C ILE A 41 5.67 6.76 11.75
N ILE A 42 6.52 6.76 12.78
CA ILE A 42 6.45 5.77 13.87
C ILE A 42 5.07 5.78 14.52
N THR A 43 4.56 6.96 14.88
CA THR A 43 3.24 7.09 15.50
C THR A 43 2.12 6.74 14.53
N GLN A 44 2.16 7.24 13.30
CA GLN A 44 1.13 7.00 12.28
C GLN A 44 0.98 5.50 11.94
N PHE A 45 2.08 4.77 11.98
CA PHE A 45 2.12 3.34 11.65
C PHE A 45 2.20 2.43 12.89
N GLU A 46 2.13 2.98 14.10
CA GLU A 46 2.17 2.22 15.36
C GLU A 46 3.39 1.29 15.44
N PHE A 47 4.58 1.84 15.18
CA PHE A 47 5.83 1.06 15.15
C PHE A 47 6.59 1.01 16.46
N GLU A 48 6.12 1.66 17.52
CA GLU A 48 6.85 1.86 18.79
C GLU A 48 7.46 0.57 19.35
N SER A 49 6.71 -0.52 19.33
CA SER A 49 7.16 -1.82 19.85
C SER A 49 8.06 -2.61 18.90
N LEU A 50 8.20 -2.17 17.64
CA LEU A 50 8.89 -2.90 16.58
C LEU A 50 10.23 -2.28 16.17
N LEU A 51 10.58 -1.11 16.71
CA LEU A 51 11.69 -0.28 16.24
C LEU A 51 13.03 -1.02 16.12
N MET A 52 13.35 -1.84 17.12
CA MET A 52 14.63 -2.56 17.21
C MET A 52 14.59 -3.95 16.56
N ILE A 53 13.43 -4.36 16.03
CA ILE A 53 13.30 -5.66 15.36
C ILE A 53 13.89 -5.58 13.96
N LYS A 54 14.77 -6.52 13.62
CA LYS A 54 15.33 -6.62 12.26
C LYS A 54 14.23 -6.91 11.26
N ALA A 55 14.29 -6.28 10.09
CA ALA A 55 13.26 -6.41 9.06
C ALA A 55 13.01 -7.86 8.63
N LYS A 56 14.03 -8.74 8.66
CA LYS A 56 13.85 -10.17 8.39
C LYS A 56 12.91 -10.88 9.36
N ASN A 57 12.82 -10.42 10.61
CA ASN A 57 12.02 -11.00 11.70
C ASN A 57 10.59 -10.40 11.79
N LEU A 58 10.27 -9.39 10.99
CA LEU A 58 8.92 -8.85 10.88
C LEU A 58 8.00 -9.81 10.14
N SER A 59 6.71 -9.82 10.51
CA SER A 59 5.67 -10.54 9.76
C SER A 59 5.52 -9.99 8.34
N GLY A 60 4.85 -10.70 7.43
CA GLY A 60 4.57 -10.23 6.07
C GLY A 60 3.87 -8.87 6.05
N GLY A 61 2.81 -8.72 6.86
CA GLY A 61 2.08 -7.46 7.00
C GLY A 61 2.92 -6.33 7.58
N GLN A 62 3.73 -6.61 8.61
CA GLN A 62 4.64 -5.62 9.19
C GLN A 62 5.69 -5.16 8.17
N LYS A 63 6.22 -6.08 7.35
CA LYS A 63 7.13 -5.74 6.25
C LYS A 63 6.46 -4.84 5.23
N LYS A 64 5.25 -5.17 4.78
CA LYS A 64 4.50 -4.36 3.82
C LYS A 64 4.18 -2.98 4.40
N LYS A 65 3.74 -2.93 5.67
CA LYS A 65 3.51 -1.68 6.42
C LYS A 65 4.77 -0.80 6.46
N LEU A 66 5.96 -1.40 6.71
CA LEU A 66 7.22 -0.68 6.72
C LEU A 66 7.61 -0.15 5.34
N VAL A 67 7.45 -0.92 4.26
CA VAL A 67 7.75 -0.44 2.89
C VAL A 67 6.85 0.74 2.50
N ILE A 68 5.56 0.69 2.84
CA ILE A 68 4.63 1.81 2.65
C ILE A 68 5.13 3.04 3.42
N ALA A 69 5.45 2.87 4.70
CA ALA A 69 5.95 3.96 5.55
C ALA A 69 7.23 4.60 5.00
N MET A 70 8.17 3.79 4.50
CA MET A 70 9.40 4.27 3.86
C MET A 70 9.11 5.07 2.60
N SER A 71 8.11 4.67 1.80
CA SER A 71 7.74 5.39 0.56
C SER A 71 7.16 6.78 0.82
N LEU A 72 6.70 7.07 2.05
CA LEU A 72 6.17 8.36 2.45
C LEU A 72 7.26 9.36 2.91
N MET A 73 8.52 8.94 3.02
CA MET A 73 9.61 9.80 3.51
C MET A 73 9.86 11.03 2.63
N ASN A 74 9.56 10.96 1.34
CA ASN A 74 9.75 12.07 0.39
C ASN A 74 8.47 12.84 0.07
N ASP A 75 7.44 12.74 0.90
CA ASP A 75 6.14 13.42 0.73
C ASP A 75 5.56 13.27 -0.70
N PRO A 76 5.35 12.03 -1.16
CA PRO A 76 4.87 11.80 -2.52
C PRO A 76 3.45 12.33 -2.70
N LYS A 77 3.14 12.95 -3.85
CA LYS A 77 1.77 13.30 -4.25
C LYS A 77 1.03 12.13 -4.88
N ILE A 78 1.76 11.14 -5.37
CA ILE A 78 1.22 9.90 -5.95
C ILE A 78 1.97 8.73 -5.35
N LEU A 79 1.25 7.73 -4.85
CA LEU A 79 1.79 6.48 -4.34
C LEU A 79 1.31 5.32 -5.21
N LEU A 80 2.25 4.55 -5.75
CA LEU A 80 1.97 3.35 -6.52
C LEU A 80 2.19 2.12 -5.63
N LEU A 81 1.20 1.26 -5.51
CA LEU A 81 1.26 0.01 -4.76
C LEU A 81 1.11 -1.16 -5.73
N ASP A 82 2.12 -2.00 -5.79
CA ASP A 82 2.14 -3.18 -6.65
C ASP A 82 1.90 -4.45 -5.81
N GLU A 83 0.77 -5.10 -6.04
CA GLU A 83 0.26 -6.27 -5.32
C GLU A 83 0.42 -6.17 -3.78
N PRO A 84 -0.16 -5.14 -3.14
CA PRO A 84 0.01 -4.94 -1.71
C PRO A 84 -0.64 -6.03 -0.86
N PHE A 85 -1.64 -6.73 -1.37
CA PHE A 85 -2.40 -7.76 -0.64
C PHE A 85 -1.86 -9.19 -0.84
N ALA A 86 -0.91 -9.38 -1.75
CA ALA A 86 -0.42 -10.71 -2.11
C ALA A 86 0.15 -11.48 -0.92
N ALA A 87 -0.27 -12.75 -0.77
CA ALA A 87 0.19 -13.69 0.25
C ALA A 87 0.01 -13.23 1.71
N LEU A 88 -1.02 -12.44 1.98
CA LEU A 88 -1.37 -11.96 3.33
C LEU A 88 -2.67 -12.63 3.82
N ASP A 89 -2.79 -12.71 5.14
CA ASP A 89 -4.03 -13.14 5.79
C ASP A 89 -5.10 -12.02 5.78
N ILE A 90 -6.36 -12.40 5.99
CA ILE A 90 -7.52 -11.50 5.90
C ILE A 90 -7.41 -10.30 6.86
N LEU A 91 -6.89 -10.50 8.07
CA LEU A 91 -6.77 -9.40 9.05
C LEU A 91 -5.71 -8.40 8.64
N THR A 92 -4.60 -8.90 8.10
CA THR A 92 -3.52 -8.07 7.55
C THR A 92 -3.99 -7.28 6.32
N ILE A 93 -4.78 -7.89 5.43
CA ILE A 93 -5.37 -7.18 4.28
C ILE A 93 -6.27 -6.04 4.76
N LYS A 94 -7.17 -6.28 5.71
CA LYS A 94 -8.03 -5.23 6.27
C LYS A 94 -7.23 -4.08 6.88
N MET A 95 -6.21 -4.39 7.65
CA MET A 95 -5.29 -3.37 8.20
C MET A 95 -4.65 -2.52 7.09
N LEU A 96 -4.19 -3.14 5.99
CA LEU A 96 -3.60 -2.41 4.87
C LEU A 96 -4.63 -1.56 4.11
N GLN A 97 -5.85 -2.06 3.93
CA GLN A 97 -6.96 -1.29 3.35
C GLN A 97 -7.23 -0.02 4.18
N GLU A 98 -7.31 -0.14 5.50
CA GLU A 98 -7.48 1.02 6.40
C GLU A 98 -6.31 2.02 6.28
N ILE A 99 -5.07 1.53 6.19
CA ILE A 99 -3.90 2.39 5.97
C ILE A 99 -4.03 3.14 4.65
N ILE A 100 -4.39 2.48 3.55
CA ILE A 100 -4.55 3.08 2.21
C ILE A 100 -5.62 4.17 2.25
N ILE A 101 -6.80 3.88 2.82
CA ILE A 101 -7.90 4.84 2.95
C ILE A 101 -7.48 6.05 3.80
N ASN A 102 -6.84 5.82 4.94
CA ASN A 102 -6.41 6.88 5.83
C ASN A 102 -5.33 7.78 5.22
N LEU A 103 -4.37 7.20 4.47
CA LEU A 103 -3.36 7.97 3.75
C LEU A 103 -3.96 8.88 2.70
N GLN A 104 -4.93 8.40 1.92
CA GLN A 104 -5.63 9.21 0.92
C GLN A 104 -6.39 10.36 1.59
N ALA A 105 -7.11 10.08 2.68
CA ALA A 105 -7.93 11.07 3.37
C ALA A 105 -7.11 12.12 4.15
N SER A 106 -5.99 11.75 4.79
CA SER A 106 -5.25 12.62 5.70
C SER A 106 -4.06 13.33 5.07
N GLU A 107 -3.44 12.74 4.05
CA GLU A 107 -2.20 13.27 3.45
C GLU A 107 -2.41 13.83 2.03
N GLU A 108 -3.64 13.86 1.53
CA GLU A 108 -3.98 14.31 0.17
C GLU A 108 -3.15 13.64 -0.92
N ILE A 109 -2.85 12.34 -0.73
CA ILE A 109 -2.05 11.53 -1.65
C ILE A 109 -3.00 10.79 -2.60
N SER A 110 -2.76 10.89 -3.90
CA SER A 110 -3.39 10.00 -4.87
C SER A 110 -2.74 8.63 -4.82
N ILE A 111 -3.52 7.57 -4.61
CA ILE A 111 -3.00 6.21 -4.50
C ILE A 111 -3.48 5.39 -5.68
N VAL A 112 -2.55 4.74 -6.37
CA VAL A 112 -2.83 3.77 -7.43
C VAL A 112 -2.41 2.39 -6.94
N VAL A 113 -3.35 1.45 -6.92
CA VAL A 113 -3.12 0.07 -6.47
C VAL A 113 -3.32 -0.87 -7.65
N CYS A 114 -2.34 -1.70 -7.94
CA CYS A 114 -2.45 -2.82 -8.87
C CYS A 114 -2.49 -4.11 -8.05
N ASP A 115 -3.56 -4.87 -8.12
CA ASP A 115 -3.68 -6.16 -7.45
C ASP A 115 -4.63 -7.08 -8.22
N HIS A 116 -4.38 -8.37 -8.15
CA HIS A 116 -5.26 -9.39 -8.75
C HIS A 116 -6.35 -9.87 -7.77
N GLN A 117 -6.26 -9.52 -6.49
CA GLN A 117 -7.28 -9.80 -5.48
C GLN A 117 -8.41 -8.77 -5.57
N ALA A 118 -9.21 -8.86 -6.64
CA ALA A 118 -10.21 -7.86 -7.00
C ALA A 118 -11.18 -7.51 -5.85
N ARG A 119 -11.62 -8.51 -5.07
CA ARG A 119 -12.55 -8.29 -3.96
C ARG A 119 -11.94 -7.38 -2.89
N ASP A 120 -10.68 -7.63 -2.53
CA ASP A 120 -10.00 -6.83 -1.52
C ASP A 120 -9.68 -5.43 -2.04
N LEU A 121 -9.25 -5.33 -3.30
CA LEU A 121 -8.98 -4.06 -3.96
C LEU A 121 -10.22 -3.16 -4.01
N LEU A 122 -11.36 -3.70 -4.49
CA LEU A 122 -12.60 -2.94 -4.67
C LEU A 122 -13.21 -2.42 -3.35
N ASN A 123 -12.81 -2.99 -2.20
CA ASN A 123 -13.25 -2.50 -0.88
C ASN A 123 -12.53 -1.23 -0.39
N CYS A 124 -11.44 -0.80 -1.04
CA CYS A 124 -10.63 0.33 -0.57
C CYS A 124 -10.29 1.37 -1.63
N VAL A 125 -10.96 1.35 -2.79
CA VAL A 125 -10.73 2.30 -3.88
C VAL A 125 -12.00 3.06 -4.25
N ASP A 126 -11.84 4.31 -4.73
CA ASP A 126 -12.94 5.14 -5.23
C ASP A 126 -13.27 4.80 -6.69
N ARG A 127 -12.26 4.39 -7.46
CA ARG A 127 -12.37 4.03 -8.88
C ARG A 127 -11.50 2.82 -9.18
N ALA A 128 -11.99 1.99 -10.09
CA ALA A 128 -11.26 0.84 -10.58
C ALA A 128 -11.22 0.82 -12.12
N ILE A 129 -10.19 0.20 -12.65
CA ILE A 129 -10.00 -0.06 -14.07
C ILE A 129 -9.65 -1.54 -14.21
N ILE A 130 -10.37 -2.25 -15.05
CA ILE A 130 -10.05 -3.64 -15.39
C ILE A 130 -9.34 -3.69 -16.74
N LEU A 131 -8.15 -4.30 -16.71
CA LEU A 131 -7.34 -4.52 -17.90
C LEU A 131 -7.39 -6.00 -18.30
N SER A 132 -7.70 -6.28 -19.57
CA SER A 132 -7.61 -7.61 -20.14
C SER A 132 -7.04 -7.54 -21.56
N ASN A 133 -6.08 -8.41 -21.86
CA ASN A 133 -5.44 -8.47 -23.19
C ASN A 133 -4.96 -7.10 -23.73
N GLY A 134 -4.40 -6.26 -22.85
CA GLY A 134 -3.88 -4.95 -23.20
C GLY A 134 -4.95 -3.87 -23.46
N LYS A 135 -6.21 -4.13 -23.13
CA LYS A 135 -7.33 -3.19 -23.28
C LYS A 135 -8.03 -2.96 -21.95
N ILE A 136 -8.57 -1.75 -21.79
CA ILE A 136 -9.51 -1.45 -20.70
C ILE A 136 -10.86 -2.05 -21.10
N ILE A 137 -11.37 -2.97 -20.26
CA ILE A 137 -12.67 -3.61 -20.48
C ILE A 137 -13.78 -3.00 -19.62
N ALA A 138 -13.41 -2.44 -18.45
CA ALA A 138 -14.34 -1.70 -17.59
C ALA A 138 -13.59 -0.61 -16.80
N SER A 139 -14.28 0.48 -16.50
CA SER A 139 -13.72 1.59 -15.67
C SER A 139 -14.86 2.35 -15.01
N GLY A 140 -14.76 2.59 -13.70
CA GLY A 140 -15.77 3.31 -12.94
C GLY A 140 -15.59 3.14 -11.43
N SER A 141 -16.62 3.47 -10.67
CA SER A 141 -16.71 3.11 -9.25
C SER A 141 -16.73 1.58 -9.08
N PRO A 142 -16.40 1.05 -7.90
CA PRO A 142 -16.51 -0.40 -7.63
C PRO A 142 -17.86 -1.01 -8.04
N LYS A 143 -18.96 -0.30 -7.76
CA LYS A 143 -20.32 -0.77 -8.12
C LYS A 143 -20.54 -0.84 -9.62
N GLU A 144 -20.10 0.18 -10.36
CA GLU A 144 -20.22 0.21 -11.83
C GLU A 144 -19.40 -0.90 -12.46
N VAL A 145 -18.16 -1.08 -12.01
CA VAL A 145 -17.26 -2.12 -12.56
C VAL A 145 -17.78 -3.53 -12.28
N ILE A 146 -18.38 -3.80 -11.10
CA ILE A 146 -18.96 -5.11 -10.79
C ILE A 146 -20.22 -5.39 -11.59
N SER A 147 -21.01 -4.37 -11.91
CA SER A 147 -22.23 -4.52 -12.72
C SER A 147 -21.98 -4.56 -14.22
N ASP A 148 -20.77 -4.25 -14.66
CA ASP A 148 -20.39 -4.24 -16.07
C ASP A 148 -20.37 -5.65 -16.67
N GLU A 149 -21.04 -5.84 -17.80
CA GLU A 149 -21.21 -7.17 -18.43
C GLU A 149 -19.89 -7.72 -19.00
N ASP A 150 -19.03 -6.85 -19.55
CA ASP A 150 -17.72 -7.26 -20.06
C ASP A 150 -16.79 -7.66 -18.90
N ALA A 151 -16.85 -6.93 -17.78
CA ALA A 151 -16.11 -7.26 -16.57
C ALA A 151 -16.57 -8.60 -15.96
N LYS A 152 -17.87 -8.88 -15.90
CA LYS A 152 -18.40 -10.16 -15.45
C LYS A 152 -17.93 -11.30 -16.36
N THR A 153 -18.10 -11.15 -17.66
CA THR A 153 -17.79 -12.20 -18.63
C THR A 153 -16.29 -12.53 -18.68
N HIS A 154 -15.42 -11.51 -18.61
CA HIS A 154 -14.00 -11.69 -18.91
C HIS A 154 -13.08 -11.67 -17.67
N TYR A 155 -13.60 -11.30 -16.49
CA TYR A 155 -12.76 -11.15 -15.30
C TYR A 155 -13.38 -11.74 -14.02
N PHE A 156 -14.62 -11.38 -13.67
CA PHE A 156 -15.19 -11.75 -12.38
C PHE A 156 -15.89 -13.10 -12.36
N GLY A 157 -16.58 -13.47 -13.44
CA GLY A 157 -17.60 -14.52 -13.44
C GLY A 157 -18.94 -14.04 -12.84
N ASP A 158 -20.01 -14.81 -13.10
CA ASP A 158 -21.39 -14.41 -12.79
C ASP A 158 -21.72 -14.32 -11.27
N GLU A 159 -20.96 -15.03 -10.42
CA GLU A 159 -21.20 -15.10 -8.97
C GLU A 159 -20.37 -14.10 -8.13
N PHE A 160 -19.61 -13.22 -8.77
CA PHE A 160 -18.75 -12.30 -8.04
C PHE A 160 -19.56 -11.22 -7.31
N ASN A 161 -19.32 -11.09 -6.00
CA ASN A 161 -19.92 -10.07 -5.15
C ASN A 161 -18.89 -9.50 -4.17
N ILE A 162 -18.94 -8.20 -3.94
CA ILE A 162 -18.28 -7.55 -2.78
C ILE A 162 -19.32 -7.39 -1.67
N ARG A 163 -18.94 -7.77 -0.47
CA ARG A 163 -19.76 -7.56 0.73
C ARG A 163 -19.41 -6.23 1.37
#